data_0ae4afaff05fd605fe958e4f3eee5b0d
#
_entry.id   0ae4afaff05fd605fe958e4f3eee5b0d
#
_cell.length_a   1.000
_cell.length_b   1.000
_cell.length_c   1.000
_cell.angle_alpha   90.00
_cell.angle_beta   90.00
_cell.angle_gamma   90.00
#
_symmetry.space_group_name_H-M   'P 1'
#
loop_
_entity.id
_entity.type
_entity.pdbx_description
1 polymer ?
#
loop_
_entity_poly.entity_id
_entity_poly.type
_entity_poly.pdbx_seq_one_letter_code
_entity_poly.pdbx_strand_id
1 'polypeptide(L)'
;MHKTTVYIAGPIKGVPDYKERFAEAERDFSEHYNVLNPARILEGMEDRDCMPICLQLIDMADSVILLPGWRSSLGANIEAAYAIRQGKFVTAYGSKDWAYSVSWDGHRLTGGEA
;
A
#
# COMPACT_ATOMS: atom_id res chain seq x y z
N MET A 1 -19.38 -14.65 5.60
CA MET A 1 -18.72 -13.58 6.35
C MET A 1 -17.77 -12.82 5.44
N HIS A 2 -17.83 -11.52 5.46
CA HIS A 2 -17.05 -10.66 4.58
C HIS A 2 -15.64 -10.46 5.13
N LYS A 3 -14.62 -10.75 4.30
CA LYS A 3 -13.24 -10.45 4.67
C LYS A 3 -12.95 -8.97 4.44
N THR A 4 -12.13 -8.41 5.31
CA THR A 4 -11.58 -7.06 5.12
C THR A 4 -10.73 -7.02 3.84
N THR A 5 -10.90 -5.97 3.07
CA THR A 5 -10.13 -5.77 1.83
C THR A 5 -8.99 -4.80 2.10
N VAL A 6 -7.77 -5.19 1.71
CA VAL A 6 -6.58 -4.37 1.87
C VAL A 6 -5.95 -4.09 0.52
N TYR A 7 -5.41 -2.88 0.38
CA TYR A 7 -4.65 -2.45 -0.79
C TYR A 7 -3.17 -2.42 -0.41
N ILE A 8 -2.32 -2.99 -1.24
CA ILE A 8 -0.87 -3.01 -0.98
C ILE A 8 -0.22 -1.84 -1.73
N ALA A 9 0.56 -1.02 -1.02
CA ALA A 9 1.33 0.07 -1.60
C ALA A 9 2.79 -0.08 -1.24
N GLY A 10 3.67 0.29 -2.16
CA GLY A 10 5.11 0.20 -1.89
C GLY A 10 5.92 0.68 -3.08
N PRO A 11 7.25 0.67 -2.94
CA PRO A 11 8.13 1.17 -4.00
C PRO A 11 8.13 0.24 -5.21
N ILE A 12 7.97 0.84 -6.38
CA ILE A 12 7.97 0.14 -7.67
C ILE A 12 9.12 0.65 -8.52
N LYS A 13 9.18 1.97 -8.71
CA LYS A 13 10.17 2.60 -9.56
C LYS A 13 11.57 2.43 -8.95
N GLY A 14 12.50 1.90 -9.74
CA GLY A 14 13.85 1.65 -9.26
C GLY A 14 14.02 0.39 -8.43
N VAL A 15 12.98 -0.44 -8.33
CA VAL A 15 13.01 -1.69 -7.56
C VAL A 15 12.77 -2.85 -8.52
N PRO A 16 13.85 -3.51 -9.01
CA PRO A 16 13.71 -4.54 -10.05
C PRO A 16 12.82 -5.72 -9.66
N ASP A 17 12.79 -6.07 -8.38
CA ASP A 17 12.03 -7.20 -7.87
C ASP A 17 10.70 -6.81 -7.25
N TYR A 18 10.14 -5.65 -7.63
CA TYR A 18 8.91 -5.18 -7.00
C TYR A 18 7.73 -6.15 -7.17
N LYS A 19 7.63 -6.80 -8.32
CA LYS A 19 6.54 -7.75 -8.56
C LYS A 19 6.59 -8.91 -7.58
N GLU A 20 7.79 -9.42 -7.31
CA GLU A 20 7.99 -10.51 -6.37
C GLU A 20 7.66 -10.08 -4.95
N ARG A 21 8.07 -8.87 -4.56
CA ARG A 21 7.77 -8.34 -3.23
C ARG A 21 6.27 -8.16 -3.02
N PHE A 22 5.58 -7.63 -4.02
CA PHE A 22 4.13 -7.48 -3.95
C PHE A 22 3.42 -8.84 -3.94
N ALA A 23 3.90 -9.80 -4.73
CA ALA A 23 3.34 -11.14 -4.76
C ALA A 23 3.53 -11.87 -3.42
N GLU A 24 4.69 -11.71 -2.79
CA GLU A 24 4.95 -12.29 -1.48
C GLU A 24 4.00 -11.70 -0.44
N ALA A 25 3.84 -10.38 -0.44
CA ALA A 25 2.90 -9.71 0.46
C ALA A 25 1.48 -10.20 0.24
N GLU A 26 1.07 -10.35 -1.01
CA GLU A 26 -0.27 -10.87 -1.33
C GLU A 26 -0.47 -12.26 -0.75
N ARG A 27 0.53 -13.14 -0.89
CA ARG A 27 0.44 -14.48 -0.31
C ARG A 27 0.31 -14.44 1.21
N ASP A 28 1.10 -13.58 1.85
CA ASP A 28 1.09 -13.47 3.32
C ASP A 28 -0.23 -12.94 3.85
N PHE A 29 -0.84 -11.98 3.16
CA PHE A 29 -2.06 -11.33 3.64
C PHE A 29 -3.34 -12.01 3.15
N SER A 30 -3.30 -12.78 2.05
CA SER A 30 -4.52 -13.37 1.49
C SER A 30 -5.16 -14.43 2.39
N GLU A 31 -4.44 -14.94 3.36
CA GLU A 31 -4.99 -15.89 4.31
C GLU A 31 -6.14 -15.27 5.10
N HIS A 32 -6.03 -13.97 5.43
CA HIS A 32 -7.01 -13.28 6.28
C HIS A 32 -7.74 -12.14 5.62
N TYR A 33 -7.27 -11.69 4.45
CA TYR A 33 -7.79 -10.49 3.77
C TYR A 33 -8.05 -10.77 2.30
N ASN A 34 -8.96 -9.98 1.72
CA ASN A 34 -9.01 -9.83 0.28
C ASN A 34 -7.93 -8.82 -0.09
N VAL A 35 -7.03 -9.18 -0.99
CA VAL A 35 -5.87 -8.35 -1.30
C VAL A 35 -5.99 -7.74 -2.70
N LEU A 36 -5.88 -6.41 -2.77
CA LEU A 36 -5.78 -5.69 -4.02
C LEU A 36 -4.30 -5.40 -4.27
N ASN A 37 -3.71 -6.14 -5.20
CA ASN A 37 -2.29 -6.03 -5.54
C ASN A 37 -2.14 -5.26 -6.84
N PRO A 38 -1.76 -3.97 -6.81
CA PRO A 38 -1.68 -3.17 -8.03
C PRO A 38 -0.62 -3.67 -9.01
N ALA A 39 0.45 -4.28 -8.51
CA ALA A 39 1.51 -4.79 -9.38
C ALA A 39 0.98 -5.90 -10.32
N ARG A 40 0.00 -6.65 -9.85
CA ARG A 40 -0.62 -7.70 -10.67
C ARG A 40 -1.75 -7.15 -11.54
N ILE A 41 -2.59 -6.28 -10.96
CA ILE A 41 -3.77 -5.73 -11.65
C ILE A 41 -3.35 -4.82 -12.80
N LEU A 42 -2.28 -4.04 -12.61
CA LEU A 42 -1.87 -2.99 -13.55
C LEU A 42 -0.67 -3.37 -14.41
N GLU A 43 -0.38 -4.66 -14.52
CA GLU A 43 0.77 -5.12 -15.29
C GLU A 43 0.65 -4.64 -16.74
N GLY A 44 1.74 -4.04 -17.25
CA GLY A 44 1.80 -3.53 -18.61
C GLY A 44 1.29 -2.11 -18.81
N MET A 45 0.75 -1.47 -17.77
CA MET A 45 0.29 -0.09 -17.87
C MET A 45 1.41 0.89 -17.59
N GLU A 46 1.31 2.08 -18.18
CA GLU A 46 2.27 3.16 -17.91
C GLU A 46 1.98 3.81 -16.55
N ASP A 47 3.04 4.29 -15.90
CA ASP A 47 2.95 4.88 -14.56
C ASP A 47 1.88 5.97 -14.44
N ARG A 48 1.81 6.86 -15.43
CA ARG A 48 0.84 7.98 -15.39
C ARG A 48 -0.61 7.53 -15.39
N ASP A 49 -0.86 6.32 -15.94
CA ASP A 49 -2.21 5.78 -16.03
C ASP A 49 -2.57 4.97 -14.79
N CYS A 50 -1.57 4.59 -14.01
CA CYS A 50 -1.78 3.74 -12.85
C CYS A 50 -2.33 4.48 -11.65
N MET A 51 -1.89 5.73 -11.42
CA MET A 51 -2.28 6.44 -10.19
C MET A 51 -3.80 6.63 -10.06
N PRO A 52 -4.52 7.08 -11.09
CA PRO A 52 -5.99 7.20 -10.95
C PRO A 52 -6.66 5.86 -10.62
N ILE A 53 -6.18 4.78 -11.23
CA ILE A 53 -6.73 3.45 -10.95
C ILE A 53 -6.38 3.00 -9.54
N CYS A 54 -5.14 3.25 -9.10
CA CYS A 54 -4.72 2.92 -7.74
C CYS A 54 -5.58 3.63 -6.69
N LEU A 55 -5.91 4.90 -6.91
CA LEU A 55 -6.77 5.64 -5.98
C LEU A 55 -8.18 5.04 -5.95
N GLN A 56 -8.68 4.57 -7.09
CA GLN A 56 -9.97 3.88 -7.13
C GLN A 56 -9.92 2.56 -6.34
N LEU A 57 -8.83 1.82 -6.46
CA LEU A 57 -8.66 0.59 -5.69
C LEU A 57 -8.61 0.87 -4.19
N ILE A 58 -7.97 1.98 -3.79
CA ILE A 58 -7.94 2.40 -2.39
C ILE A 58 -9.35 2.72 -1.90
N ASP A 59 -10.17 3.37 -2.72
CA ASP A 59 -11.56 3.65 -2.36
C ASP A 59 -12.36 2.37 -2.10
N MET A 60 -12.00 1.28 -2.76
CA MET A 60 -12.64 -0.02 -2.59
C MET A 60 -12.11 -0.80 -1.39
N ALA A 61 -10.96 -0.40 -0.87
CA ALA A 61 -10.33 -1.09 0.24
C ALA A 61 -10.79 -0.54 1.58
N ASP A 62 -10.67 -1.36 2.61
CA ASP A 62 -10.93 -0.93 3.99
C ASP A 62 -9.68 -0.33 4.60
N SER A 63 -8.50 -0.79 4.18
CA SER A 63 -7.23 -0.29 4.68
C SER A 63 -6.13 -0.44 3.64
N VAL A 64 -5.03 0.25 3.91
CA VAL A 64 -3.83 0.22 3.05
C VAL A 64 -2.67 -0.35 3.86
N ILE A 65 -1.92 -1.24 3.24
CA ILE A 65 -0.71 -1.81 3.83
C ILE A 65 0.48 -1.29 3.02
N LEU A 66 1.40 -0.63 3.72
CA LEU A 66 2.61 -0.08 3.11
C LEU A 66 3.76 -1.08 3.28
N LEU A 67 4.41 -1.42 2.19
CA LEU A 67 5.55 -2.34 2.19
C LEU A 67 6.84 -1.61 2.57
N PRO A 68 7.87 -2.34 3.03
CA PRO A 68 9.16 -1.72 3.38
C PRO A 68 9.71 -0.86 2.25
N GLY A 69 10.28 0.28 2.62
CA GLY A 69 10.82 1.23 1.65
C GLY A 69 9.81 2.26 1.16
N TRP A 70 8.59 2.23 1.65
CA TRP A 70 7.52 3.11 1.18
C TRP A 70 7.85 4.59 1.32
N ARG A 71 8.64 4.97 2.33
CA ARG A 71 8.99 6.40 2.57
C ARG A 71 9.76 7.01 1.41
N SER A 72 10.49 6.19 0.65
CA SER A 72 11.27 6.64 -0.50
C SER A 72 10.46 6.63 -1.80
N SER A 73 9.22 6.17 -1.75
CA SER A 73 8.37 6.07 -2.94
C SER A 73 7.34 7.18 -2.95
N LEU A 74 7.45 8.08 -3.93
CA LEU A 74 6.47 9.16 -4.07
C LEU A 74 5.06 8.60 -4.25
N GLY A 75 4.91 7.57 -5.08
CA GLY A 75 3.61 6.94 -5.31
C GLY A 75 3.00 6.38 -4.04
N ALA A 76 3.79 5.65 -3.25
CA ALA A 76 3.30 5.08 -2.00
C ALA A 76 2.92 6.17 -1.00
N ASN A 77 3.68 7.28 -0.95
CA ASN A 77 3.34 8.42 -0.08
C ASN A 77 2.03 9.07 -0.49
N ILE A 78 1.82 9.26 -1.79
CA ILE A 78 0.56 9.82 -2.30
C ILE A 78 -0.61 8.91 -1.94
N GLU A 79 -0.44 7.62 -2.12
CA GLU A 79 -1.50 6.64 -1.83
C GLU A 79 -1.82 6.59 -0.34
N ALA A 80 -0.81 6.64 0.51
CA ALA A 80 -1.01 6.66 1.96
C ALA A 80 -1.76 7.92 2.39
N ALA A 81 -1.34 9.08 1.88
CA ALA A 81 -2.00 10.35 2.22
C ALA A 81 -3.46 10.36 1.74
N TYR A 82 -3.70 9.87 0.53
CA TYR A 82 -5.05 9.78 -0.01
C TYR A 82 -5.92 8.87 0.85
N ALA A 83 -5.41 7.71 1.23
CA ALA A 83 -6.15 6.77 2.07
C ALA A 83 -6.54 7.40 3.41
N ILE A 84 -5.61 8.12 4.03
CA ILE A 84 -5.89 8.82 5.28
C ILE A 84 -6.98 9.86 5.08
N ARG A 85 -6.90 10.63 3.99
CA ARG A 85 -7.92 11.63 3.66
C ARG A 85 -9.30 11.01 3.51
N GLN A 86 -9.36 9.78 3.00
CA GLN A 86 -10.62 9.04 2.80
C GLN A 86 -11.07 8.29 4.06
N GLY A 87 -10.36 8.44 5.17
CA GLY A 87 -10.73 7.79 6.43
C GLY A 87 -10.34 6.33 6.53
N LYS A 88 -9.43 5.87 5.67
CA LYS A 88 -8.96 4.49 5.71
C LYS A 88 -7.83 4.34 6.72
N PHE A 89 -7.69 3.16 7.30
CA PHE A 89 -6.53 2.85 8.12
C PHE A 89 -5.32 2.60 7.22
N VAL A 90 -4.16 3.07 7.65
CA VAL A 90 -2.90 2.85 6.94
C VAL A 90 -1.90 2.25 7.90
N THR A 91 -1.37 1.09 7.55
CA THR A 91 -0.41 0.36 8.38
C THR A 91 0.82 0.10 7.54
N ALA A 92 1.99 0.43 8.08
CA ALA A 92 3.26 0.12 7.42
C ALA A 92 3.81 -1.18 8.00
N TYR A 93 4.44 -1.95 7.13
CA TYR A 93 4.97 -3.26 7.43
C TYR A 93 6.50 -3.15 7.44
N GLY A 94 7.11 -3.24 8.60
CA GLY A 94 8.55 -3.08 8.73
C GLY A 94 9.31 -4.37 8.49
N SER A 95 8.75 -5.48 8.99
CA SER A 95 9.29 -6.82 8.81
C SER A 95 8.17 -7.81 9.12
N LYS A 96 8.46 -9.12 9.05
CA LYS A 96 7.45 -10.13 9.36
C LYS A 96 6.89 -10.01 10.77
N ASP A 97 7.66 -9.41 11.67
CA ASP A 97 7.33 -9.43 13.08
C ASP A 97 6.74 -8.14 13.62
N TRP A 98 6.71 -7.07 12.83
CA TRP A 98 6.14 -5.82 13.33
C TRP A 98 5.56 -4.93 12.24
N ALA A 99 4.54 -4.21 12.62
CA ALA A 99 3.86 -3.24 11.80
C ALA A 99 3.53 -2.02 12.67
N TYR A 100 3.28 -0.88 12.03
CA TYR A 100 2.94 0.35 12.76
C TYR A 100 1.93 1.16 11.97
N SER A 101 1.09 1.90 12.70
CA SER A 101 0.10 2.78 12.09
C SER A 101 0.77 4.01 11.50
N VAL A 102 0.26 4.44 10.35
CA VAL A 102 0.72 5.67 9.69
C VAL A 102 -0.41 6.68 9.72
N SER A 103 -0.11 7.91 10.08
CA SER A 103 -1.08 8.99 10.16
C SER A 103 -0.50 10.28 9.62
N TRP A 104 -1.37 11.29 9.50
CA TRP A 104 -0.99 12.63 9.04
C TRP A 104 -0.98 13.56 10.26
N ASP A 105 0.14 14.27 10.49
CA ASP A 105 0.29 15.14 11.66
C ASP A 105 -0.04 16.62 11.37
N GLY A 106 -0.52 16.92 10.18
CA GLY A 106 -0.77 18.29 9.72
C GLY A 106 0.29 18.79 8.75
N HIS A 107 1.42 18.10 8.65
CA HIS A 107 2.54 18.48 7.80
C HIS A 107 3.11 17.32 7.00
N ARG A 108 3.08 16.10 7.53
CA ARG A 108 3.68 14.94 6.89
C ARG A 108 3.08 13.64 7.42
N LEU A 109 3.41 12.56 6.73
CA LEU A 109 3.06 11.22 7.18
C LEU A 109 4.03 10.80 8.29
N THR A 110 3.49 10.29 9.39
CA THR A 110 4.27 9.85 10.54
C THR A 110 3.88 8.43 10.94
N GLY A 111 4.81 7.74 11.57
CA GLY A 111 4.58 6.41 12.11
C GLY A 111 5.88 5.63 12.17
N GLY A 112 6.03 4.82 13.21
CA GLY A 112 7.17 3.93 13.35
C GLY A 112 8.51 4.61 13.64
N GLU A 113 8.52 5.90 13.91
CA GLU A 113 9.73 6.61 14.32
C GLU A 113 10.10 6.20 15.74
N ALA A 114 11.32 5.79 15.88
CA ALA A 114 11.85 5.45 17.21
C ALA A 114 12.22 6.71 17.96
#